data_6ab61ab4ff3b7f525aa8526fe601d27b
#
_entry.id   6ab61ab4ff3b7f525aa8526fe601d27b
#
_cell.length_a   1.000
_cell.length_b   1.000
_cell.length_c   1.000
_cell.angle_alpha   90.00
_cell.angle_beta   90.00
_cell.angle_gamma   90.00
#
_symmetry.space_group_name_H-M   'P 1'
#
loop_
_entity.id
_entity.type
_entity.pdbx_description
1 polymer ?
#
loop_
_entity_poly.entity_id
_entity_poly.type
_entity_poly.pdbx_seq_one_letter_code
_entity_poly.pdbx_strand_id
1 'polypeptide(L)'
;MSIHRQALVLNQNYEPLNVCGVRRAVVLVFGGKADLIETGELSIRGVDREYPTPSVIRLRHPVRRPLPQVRLTRREVFARDRQQCQYCGKHGHDLTLDHVMPRHRGGAHEWENLVTACRSCNHRKGGRTPREARMRLMKQPVKPRVTVAQLFAHHLKSYHEWRPFLLGWLDRDSQRALASSG
;
A
#
# COMPACT_ATOMS: atom_id res chain seq x y z
N MET A 1 -26.25 -3.44 -3.91
CA MET A 1 -25.70 -2.60 -2.82
C MET A 1 -24.80 -3.48 -1.97
N SER A 2 -23.50 -3.28 -2.02
CA SER A 2 -22.54 -4.07 -1.23
C SER A 2 -22.55 -3.52 0.19
N ILE A 3 -23.21 -4.22 1.08
CA ILE A 3 -23.31 -3.86 2.49
C ILE A 3 -21.91 -3.94 3.08
N HIS A 4 -21.41 -2.84 3.58
CA HIS A 4 -20.12 -2.71 4.26
C HIS A 4 -20.00 -3.75 5.39
N ARG A 5 -19.24 -4.81 5.13
CA ARG A 5 -19.10 -5.96 6.05
C ARG A 5 -17.71 -6.04 6.66
N GLN A 6 -17.01 -4.92 6.73
CA GLN A 6 -15.63 -4.87 7.21
C GLN A 6 -15.46 -3.87 8.35
N ALA A 7 -14.50 -4.13 9.21
CA ALA A 7 -14.11 -3.26 10.31
C ALA A 7 -12.60 -3.00 10.26
N LEU A 8 -12.23 -1.74 10.51
CA LEU A 8 -10.83 -1.34 10.71
C LEU A 8 -10.35 -1.85 12.08
N VAL A 9 -9.22 -2.49 12.09
CA VAL A 9 -8.57 -2.97 13.32
C VAL A 9 -7.38 -2.06 13.62
N LEU A 10 -7.45 -1.40 14.77
CA LEU A 10 -6.36 -0.59 15.30
C LEU A 10 -5.58 -1.39 16.35
N ASN A 11 -4.30 -1.14 16.45
CA ASN A 11 -3.46 -1.60 17.55
C ASN A 11 -3.79 -0.84 18.83
N GLN A 12 -3.24 -1.26 19.95
CA GLN A 12 -3.40 -0.59 21.25
C GLN A 12 -3.02 0.90 21.20
N ASN A 13 -2.00 1.25 20.43
CA ASN A 13 -1.51 2.63 20.22
C ASN A 13 -2.22 3.37 19.07
N TYR A 14 -3.40 2.91 18.62
CA TYR A 14 -4.17 3.44 17.50
C TYR A 14 -3.50 3.32 16.12
N GLU A 15 -2.40 2.58 16.00
CA GLU A 15 -1.81 2.28 14.69
C GLU A 15 -2.75 1.38 13.88
N PRO A 16 -3.10 1.74 12.63
CA PRO A 16 -3.89 0.89 11.76
C PRO A 16 -3.15 -0.41 11.43
N LEU A 17 -3.74 -1.54 11.78
CA LEU A 17 -3.13 -2.86 11.59
C LEU A 17 -3.68 -3.61 10.38
N ASN A 18 -5.00 -3.65 10.26
CA ASN A 18 -5.65 -4.52 9.29
C ASN A 18 -7.13 -4.16 9.12
N VAL A 19 -7.76 -4.80 8.16
CA VAL A 19 -9.21 -4.84 7.99
C VAL A 19 -9.68 -6.28 8.19
N CYS A 20 -10.77 -6.47 8.90
CA CYS A 20 -11.39 -7.77 9.08
C CYS A 20 -12.90 -7.73 8.80
N GLY A 21 -13.50 -8.88 8.57
CA GLY A 21 -14.97 -8.97 8.46
C GLY A 21 -15.65 -8.61 9.78
N VAL A 22 -16.83 -7.99 9.71
CA VAL A 22 -17.64 -7.57 10.88
C VAL A 22 -17.86 -8.72 11.87
N ARG A 23 -18.14 -9.94 11.40
CA ARG A 23 -18.30 -11.10 12.31
C ARG A 23 -17.07 -11.31 13.22
N ARG A 24 -15.87 -11.19 12.65
CA ARG A 24 -14.62 -11.30 13.41
C ARG A 24 -14.46 -10.15 14.38
N ALA A 25 -14.79 -8.92 13.97
CA ALA A 25 -14.76 -7.75 14.84
C ALA A 25 -15.67 -7.92 16.04
N VAL A 26 -16.90 -8.39 15.84
CA VAL A 26 -17.86 -8.72 16.90
C VAL A 26 -17.27 -9.72 17.89
N VAL A 27 -16.72 -10.84 17.40
CA VAL A 27 -16.09 -11.86 18.25
C VAL A 27 -14.94 -11.29 19.08
N LEU A 28 -14.13 -10.38 18.52
CA LEU A 28 -13.03 -9.74 19.24
C LEU A 28 -13.54 -8.80 20.34
N VAL A 29 -14.59 -8.02 20.06
CA VAL A 29 -15.18 -7.09 21.03
C VAL A 29 -15.88 -7.85 22.17
N PHE A 30 -16.79 -8.78 21.86
CA PHE A 30 -17.50 -9.55 22.88
C PHE A 30 -16.59 -10.49 23.67
N GLY A 31 -15.51 -10.98 23.05
CA GLY A 31 -14.48 -11.78 23.71
C GLY A 31 -13.49 -10.97 24.54
N GLY A 32 -13.71 -9.66 24.72
CA GLY A 32 -12.87 -8.79 25.54
C GLY A 32 -11.45 -8.56 25.00
N LYS A 33 -11.19 -8.90 23.73
CA LYS A 33 -9.88 -8.76 23.06
C LYS A 33 -9.70 -7.41 22.36
N ALA A 34 -10.81 -6.71 22.11
CA ALA A 34 -10.83 -5.39 21.48
C ALA A 34 -11.90 -4.50 22.09
N ASP A 35 -11.69 -3.19 22.05
CA ASP A 35 -12.67 -2.17 22.35
C ASP A 35 -13.37 -1.72 21.08
N LEU A 36 -14.67 -1.47 21.15
CA LEU A 36 -15.44 -0.84 20.09
C LEU A 36 -15.13 0.66 20.10
N ILE A 37 -14.61 1.20 18.99
CA ILE A 37 -14.28 2.63 18.88
C ILE A 37 -15.33 3.35 18.04
N GLU A 38 -15.76 2.76 16.91
CA GLU A 38 -16.75 3.35 16.01
C GLU A 38 -17.71 2.28 15.53
N THR A 39 -18.99 2.66 15.38
CA THR A 39 -20.04 1.77 14.87
C THR A 39 -20.31 2.07 13.40
N GLY A 40 -20.71 1.04 12.67
CA GLY A 40 -21.21 1.19 11.31
C GLY A 40 -22.72 1.45 11.29
N GLU A 41 -23.25 1.73 10.12
CA GLU A 41 -24.67 2.02 9.88
C GLU A 41 -25.59 0.80 10.07
N LEU A 42 -25.04 -0.39 10.09
CA LEU A 42 -25.81 -1.64 10.18
C LEU A 42 -25.93 -2.14 11.61
N SER A 43 -26.99 -2.89 11.87
CA SER A 43 -27.16 -3.64 13.12
C SER A 43 -27.07 -5.16 12.88
N ILE A 44 -26.70 -5.87 13.92
CA ILE A 44 -26.70 -7.33 14.00
C ILE A 44 -27.77 -7.72 15.01
N ARG A 45 -28.69 -8.56 14.57
CA ARG A 45 -29.73 -9.10 15.45
C ARG A 45 -29.12 -10.10 16.42
N GLY A 46 -29.18 -9.78 17.71
CA GLY A 46 -28.89 -10.71 18.80
C GLY A 46 -30.12 -11.46 19.25
N VAL A 47 -30.02 -12.18 20.38
CA VAL A 47 -31.16 -12.94 20.93
C VAL A 47 -32.21 -11.98 21.49
N ASP A 48 -31.82 -10.97 22.25
CA ASP A 48 -32.72 -10.08 22.97
C ASP A 48 -32.83 -8.68 22.36
N ARG A 49 -31.83 -8.27 21.56
CA ARG A 49 -31.78 -6.92 20.97
C ARG A 49 -30.88 -6.86 19.77
N GLU A 50 -30.96 -5.76 19.04
CA GLU A 50 -30.03 -5.42 17.98
C GLU A 50 -28.78 -4.72 18.53
N TYR A 51 -27.65 -5.05 17.95
CA TYR A 51 -26.34 -4.46 18.26
C TYR A 51 -25.78 -3.76 17.04
N PRO A 52 -25.27 -2.53 17.17
CA PRO A 52 -24.62 -1.87 16.03
C PRO A 52 -23.39 -2.66 15.59
N THR A 53 -23.16 -2.70 14.28
CA THR A 53 -21.98 -3.39 13.74
C THR A 53 -20.72 -2.59 14.04
N PRO A 54 -19.62 -3.24 14.49
CA PRO A 54 -18.34 -2.56 14.61
C PRO A 54 -17.81 -2.10 13.25
N SER A 55 -17.46 -0.81 13.12
CA SER A 55 -16.76 -0.26 11.98
C SER A 55 -15.26 -0.03 12.29
N VAL A 56 -14.94 0.39 13.52
CA VAL A 56 -13.57 0.52 13.99
C VAL A 56 -13.45 -0.15 15.37
N ILE A 57 -12.46 -1.03 15.50
CA ILE A 57 -12.11 -1.68 16.78
C ILE A 57 -10.65 -1.45 17.12
N ARG A 58 -10.31 -1.37 18.40
CA ARG A 58 -8.94 -1.25 18.91
C ARG A 58 -8.58 -2.47 19.74
N LEU A 59 -7.46 -3.10 19.44
CA LEU A 59 -6.97 -4.24 20.24
C LEU A 59 -6.53 -3.77 21.63
N ARG A 60 -6.86 -4.55 22.67
CA ARG A 60 -6.45 -4.28 24.05
C ARG A 60 -4.98 -4.62 24.31
N HIS A 61 -4.44 -5.56 23.55
CA HIS A 61 -3.03 -5.95 23.65
C HIS A 61 -2.28 -5.59 22.37
N PRO A 62 -1.03 -5.12 22.49
CA PRO A 62 -0.23 -4.74 21.33
C PRO A 62 0.10 -5.95 20.49
N VAL A 63 -0.08 -5.82 19.18
CA VAL A 63 0.32 -6.81 18.19
C VAL A 63 1.46 -6.24 17.35
N ARG A 64 2.61 -6.89 17.40
CA ARG A 64 3.72 -6.56 16.48
C ARG A 64 3.48 -7.29 15.17
N ARG A 65 3.10 -6.54 14.16
CA ARG A 65 2.95 -7.08 12.80
C ARG A 65 3.90 -6.33 11.87
N PRO A 66 4.83 -7.03 11.21
CA PRO A 66 5.66 -6.38 10.20
C PRO A 66 4.77 -5.83 9.07
N LEU A 67 5.06 -4.62 8.62
CA LEU A 67 4.36 -4.07 7.45
C LEU A 67 4.51 -5.04 6.27
N PRO A 68 3.45 -5.26 5.49
CA PRO A 68 3.54 -6.08 4.30
C PRO A 68 4.61 -5.51 3.37
N GLN A 69 5.36 -6.40 2.74
CA GLN A 69 6.37 -5.97 1.77
C GLN A 69 5.77 -5.95 0.37
N VAL A 70 6.11 -4.93 -0.41
CA VAL A 70 5.75 -4.89 -1.83
C VAL A 70 6.46 -6.04 -2.54
N ARG A 71 5.71 -6.91 -3.21
CA ARG A 71 6.30 -7.96 -4.04
C ARG A 71 6.99 -7.34 -5.24
N LEU A 72 8.19 -7.81 -5.55
CA LEU A 72 8.93 -7.37 -6.73
C LEU A 72 8.23 -7.88 -8.00
N THR A 73 7.54 -7.01 -8.71
CA THR A 73 6.91 -7.28 -10.00
C THR A 73 7.20 -6.14 -10.96
N ARG A 74 7.12 -6.42 -12.27
CA ARG A 74 7.26 -5.39 -13.31
C ARG A 74 6.33 -4.20 -13.07
N ARG A 75 5.07 -4.46 -12.72
CA ARG A 75 4.04 -3.44 -12.44
C ARG A 75 4.48 -2.53 -11.29
N GLU A 76 4.99 -3.11 -10.22
CA GLU A 76 5.39 -2.36 -9.04
C GLU A 76 6.68 -1.56 -9.28
N VAL A 77 7.63 -2.06 -10.07
CA VAL A 77 8.80 -1.27 -10.49
C VAL A 77 8.36 -0.07 -11.33
N PHE A 78 7.44 -0.28 -12.28
CA PHE A 78 6.89 0.82 -13.08
C PHE A 78 6.13 1.84 -12.23
N ALA A 79 5.35 1.39 -11.25
CA ALA A 79 4.64 2.27 -10.31
C ALA A 79 5.62 3.09 -9.46
N ARG A 80 6.67 2.46 -8.88
CA ARG A 80 7.74 3.14 -8.14
C ARG A 80 8.40 4.24 -8.97
N ASP A 81 8.67 3.96 -10.24
CA ASP A 81 9.33 4.86 -11.17
C ASP A 81 8.37 5.82 -11.87
N ARG A 82 7.09 5.88 -11.47
CA ARG A 82 6.03 6.76 -11.99
C ARG A 82 5.82 6.60 -13.49
N GLN A 83 5.89 5.37 -14.01
CA GLN A 83 5.76 5.08 -15.45
C GLN A 83 6.75 5.91 -16.32
N GLN A 84 7.96 6.15 -15.80
CA GLN A 84 8.96 7.01 -16.40
C GLN A 84 10.28 6.27 -16.61
N CYS A 85 10.90 6.44 -17.77
CA CYS A 85 12.25 5.93 -18.03
C CYS A 85 13.26 6.59 -17.10
N GLN A 86 13.99 5.80 -16.30
CA GLN A 86 14.96 6.32 -15.32
C GLN A 86 16.28 6.80 -15.97
N TYR A 87 16.44 6.67 -17.28
CA TYR A 87 17.60 7.19 -18.02
C TYR A 87 17.32 8.51 -18.72
N CYS A 88 16.20 8.65 -19.43
CA CYS A 88 15.90 9.84 -20.25
C CYS A 88 14.67 10.64 -19.80
N GLY A 89 13.96 10.17 -18.80
CA GLY A 89 12.77 10.84 -18.29
C GLY A 89 11.50 10.67 -19.15
N LYS A 90 11.54 9.95 -20.27
CA LYS A 90 10.37 9.76 -21.15
C LYS A 90 9.29 8.95 -20.42
N HIS A 91 8.05 9.46 -20.44
CA HIS A 91 6.85 8.73 -20.10
C HIS A 91 6.28 8.00 -21.33
N GLY A 92 5.52 6.93 -21.14
CA GLY A 92 4.81 6.28 -22.23
C GLY A 92 4.56 4.80 -22.02
N HIS A 93 3.94 4.17 -23.04
CA HIS A 93 3.52 2.77 -22.97
C HIS A 93 4.65 1.79 -23.37
N ASP A 94 5.71 2.28 -23.98
CA ASP A 94 6.81 1.45 -24.50
C ASP A 94 7.95 1.30 -23.48
N LEU A 95 7.56 0.96 -22.24
CA LEU A 95 8.47 0.80 -21.13
C LEU A 95 8.84 -0.67 -20.92
N THR A 96 10.09 -0.89 -20.54
CA THR A 96 10.67 -2.19 -20.24
C THR A 96 11.31 -2.19 -18.87
N LEU A 97 11.55 -3.38 -18.31
CA LEU A 97 12.36 -3.55 -17.11
C LEU A 97 13.83 -3.72 -17.52
N ASP A 98 14.71 -2.96 -16.89
CA ASP A 98 16.15 -3.07 -17.09
C ASP A 98 16.88 -3.36 -15.79
N HIS A 99 17.94 -4.21 -15.87
CA HIS A 99 18.85 -4.46 -14.74
C HIS A 99 20.00 -3.46 -14.81
N VAL A 100 20.13 -2.60 -13.79
CA VAL A 100 21.23 -1.60 -13.72
C VAL A 100 22.59 -2.29 -13.85
N MET A 101 22.88 -3.27 -13.01
CA MET A 101 23.95 -4.25 -13.20
C MET A 101 23.39 -5.41 -14.02
N PRO A 102 23.93 -5.72 -15.19
CA PRO A 102 23.43 -6.79 -16.03
C PRO A 102 23.46 -8.17 -15.37
N ARG A 103 22.46 -8.99 -15.64
CA ARG A 103 22.35 -10.36 -15.06
C ARG A 103 23.58 -11.22 -15.33
N HIS A 104 24.10 -11.20 -16.57
CA HIS A 104 25.29 -11.97 -16.97
C HIS A 104 26.57 -11.52 -16.26
N ARG A 105 26.52 -10.39 -15.54
CA ARG A 105 27.59 -9.84 -14.70
C ARG A 105 27.29 -9.96 -13.22
N GLY A 106 26.37 -10.83 -12.84
CA GLY A 106 26.00 -11.07 -11.42
C GLY A 106 24.93 -10.09 -10.88
N GLY A 107 24.30 -9.29 -11.72
CA GLY A 107 23.22 -8.41 -11.29
C GLY A 107 22.01 -9.19 -10.79
N ALA A 108 21.66 -9.00 -9.51
CA ALA A 108 20.53 -9.67 -8.88
C ALA A 108 19.19 -9.14 -9.40
N HIS A 109 18.15 -9.99 -9.31
CA HIS A 109 16.77 -9.59 -9.59
C HIS A 109 16.12 -9.03 -8.32
N GLU A 110 16.48 -7.79 -7.97
CA GLU A 110 16.09 -7.13 -6.74
C GLU A 110 15.72 -5.66 -6.98
N TRP A 111 15.07 -5.04 -6.00
CA TRP A 111 14.57 -3.67 -6.11
C TRP A 111 15.67 -2.65 -6.42
N GLU A 112 16.84 -2.84 -5.83
CA GLU A 112 17.99 -1.95 -5.92
C GLU A 112 18.73 -2.06 -7.27
N ASN A 113 18.40 -3.11 -8.05
CA ASN A 113 19.02 -3.37 -9.35
C ASN A 113 18.05 -3.26 -10.54
N LEU A 114 16.77 -2.99 -10.31
CA LEU A 114 15.75 -2.92 -11.37
C LEU A 114 15.23 -1.51 -11.54
N VAL A 115 15.14 -1.07 -12.80
CA VAL A 115 14.60 0.24 -13.17
C VAL A 115 13.67 0.15 -14.37
N THR A 116 12.77 1.11 -14.46
CA THR A 116 11.97 1.34 -15.66
C THR A 116 12.82 2.01 -16.72
N ALA A 117 12.86 1.46 -17.93
CA ALA A 117 13.56 2.03 -19.09
C ALA A 117 12.68 2.01 -20.34
N CYS A 118 12.75 3.03 -21.19
CA CYS A 118 12.16 2.91 -22.52
C CYS A 118 13.02 1.96 -23.39
N ARG A 119 12.41 1.35 -24.40
CA ARG A 119 13.10 0.39 -25.29
C ARG A 119 14.39 0.94 -25.86
N SER A 120 14.39 2.19 -26.31
CA SER A 120 15.58 2.82 -26.91
C SER A 120 16.74 2.96 -25.91
N CYS A 121 16.45 3.39 -24.67
CA CYS A 121 17.48 3.47 -23.63
C CYS A 121 17.97 2.09 -23.20
N ASN A 122 17.07 1.13 -23.04
CA ASN A 122 17.43 -0.24 -22.70
C ASN A 122 18.31 -0.88 -23.79
N HIS A 123 17.93 -0.72 -25.05
CA HIS A 123 18.72 -1.19 -26.20
C HIS A 123 20.09 -0.52 -26.25
N ARG A 124 20.16 0.83 -26.10
CA ARG A 124 21.42 1.57 -26.07
C ARG A 124 22.35 1.11 -24.95
N LYS A 125 21.80 0.75 -23.78
CA LYS A 125 22.58 0.20 -22.66
C LYS A 125 23.15 -1.18 -23.00
N GLY A 126 22.34 -2.06 -23.60
CA GLY A 126 22.78 -3.28 -24.28
C GLY A 126 23.64 -4.22 -23.43
N GLY A 127 23.25 -4.54 -22.20
CA GLY A 127 24.02 -5.45 -21.35
C GLY A 127 25.27 -4.85 -20.70
N ARG A 128 25.51 -3.55 -20.86
CA ARG A 128 26.56 -2.79 -20.15
C ARG A 128 26.01 -2.17 -18.87
N THR A 129 26.90 -1.76 -17.98
CA THR A 129 26.50 -0.89 -16.87
C THR A 129 26.13 0.52 -17.37
N PRO A 130 25.37 1.31 -16.63
CA PRO A 130 25.08 2.69 -17.01
C PRO A 130 26.33 3.52 -17.28
N ARG A 131 27.37 3.35 -16.46
CA ARG A 131 28.67 4.05 -16.60
C ARG A 131 29.35 3.72 -17.94
N GLU A 132 29.43 2.44 -18.30
CA GLU A 132 30.02 1.98 -19.56
C GLU A 132 29.21 2.43 -20.77
N ALA A 133 27.88 2.52 -20.63
CA ALA A 133 26.99 3.02 -21.68
C ALA A 133 26.93 4.56 -21.74
N ARG A 134 27.70 5.26 -20.89
CA ARG A 134 27.68 6.73 -20.72
C ARG A 134 26.27 7.25 -20.43
N MET A 135 25.54 6.51 -19.57
CA MET A 135 24.18 6.84 -19.15
C MET A 135 24.16 7.10 -17.64
N ARG A 136 23.24 7.94 -17.20
CA ARG A 136 23.03 8.22 -15.76
C ARG A 136 21.60 7.86 -15.40
N LEU A 137 21.41 7.32 -14.21
CA LEU A 137 20.09 7.15 -13.61
C LEU A 137 19.63 8.50 -13.04
N MET A 138 18.35 8.82 -13.24
CA MET A 138 17.72 9.99 -12.63
C MET A 138 17.62 9.82 -11.10
N LYS A 139 17.34 8.58 -10.65
CA LYS A 139 17.31 8.21 -9.25
C LYS A 139 17.91 6.83 -9.06
N GLN A 140 18.56 6.62 -7.92
CA GLN A 140 18.98 5.28 -7.53
C GLN A 140 17.74 4.44 -7.19
N PRO A 141 17.67 3.20 -7.70
CA PRO A 141 16.55 2.33 -7.39
C PRO A 141 16.63 1.88 -5.92
N VAL A 142 15.53 2.03 -5.22
CA VAL A 142 15.39 1.58 -3.83
C VAL A 142 14.11 0.76 -3.69
N LYS A 143 14.08 -0.12 -2.70
CA LYS A 143 12.87 -0.87 -2.36
C LYS A 143 11.79 0.09 -1.87
N PRO A 144 10.58 0.08 -2.46
CA PRO A 144 9.50 0.92 -1.99
C PRO A 144 9.03 0.47 -0.60
N ARG A 145 8.78 1.43 0.27
CA ARG A 145 8.13 1.16 1.55
C ARG A 145 6.63 1.12 1.35
N VAL A 146 5.97 0.13 1.95
CA VAL A 146 4.51 0.14 2.02
C VAL A 146 4.11 1.19 3.04
N THR A 147 3.29 2.13 2.63
CA THR A 147 2.69 3.10 3.55
C THR A 147 1.33 2.60 4.02
N VAL A 148 0.91 3.04 5.20
CA VAL A 148 -0.45 2.78 5.70
C VAL A 148 -1.49 3.25 4.69
N ALA A 149 -1.23 4.38 4.02
CA ALA A 149 -2.06 4.91 2.94
C ALA A 149 -2.32 3.88 1.83
N GLN A 150 -1.28 3.23 1.35
CA GLN A 150 -1.41 2.24 0.27
C GLN A 150 -2.20 1.00 0.71
N LEU A 151 -2.12 0.62 1.99
CA LEU A 151 -2.86 -0.52 2.52
C LEU A 151 -4.37 -0.25 2.61
N PHE A 152 -4.76 0.98 2.94
CA PHE A 152 -6.15 1.32 3.25
C PHE A 152 -6.82 2.25 2.23
N ALA A 153 -6.09 2.78 1.23
CA ALA A 153 -6.60 3.76 0.27
C ALA A 153 -7.90 3.32 -0.44
N HIS A 154 -8.00 2.05 -0.81
CA HIS A 154 -9.19 1.52 -1.49
C HIS A 154 -10.42 1.44 -0.59
N HIS A 155 -10.23 1.38 0.73
CA HIS A 155 -11.33 1.37 1.70
C HIS A 155 -11.87 2.77 2.01
N LEU A 156 -11.03 3.82 1.88
CA LEU A 156 -11.40 5.19 2.26
C LEU A 156 -12.54 5.79 1.42
N LYS A 157 -12.78 5.25 0.23
CA LYS A 157 -13.93 5.62 -0.60
C LYS A 157 -15.26 5.08 -0.07
N SER A 158 -15.21 3.96 0.64
CA SER A 158 -16.38 3.23 1.12
C SER A 158 -16.64 3.39 2.62
N TYR A 159 -15.62 3.79 3.39
CA TYR A 159 -15.69 3.88 4.86
C TYR A 159 -15.20 5.26 5.28
N HIS A 160 -16.09 6.26 5.22
CA HIS A 160 -15.75 7.65 5.57
C HIS A 160 -15.39 7.79 7.05
N GLU A 161 -16.01 7.00 7.91
CA GLU A 161 -15.79 6.96 9.34
C GLU A 161 -14.38 6.47 9.75
N TRP A 162 -13.65 5.84 8.83
CA TRP A 162 -12.27 5.44 9.09
C TRP A 162 -11.25 6.57 8.88
N ARG A 163 -11.63 7.65 8.19
CA ARG A 163 -10.73 8.77 7.87
C ARG A 163 -10.00 9.35 9.09
N PRO A 164 -10.66 9.64 10.24
CA PRO A 164 -9.97 10.21 11.40
C PRO A 164 -8.82 9.33 11.92
N PHE A 165 -8.97 8.01 11.80
CA PHE A 165 -7.99 7.04 12.30
C PHE A 165 -6.85 6.79 11.32
N LEU A 166 -7.03 7.15 10.05
CA LEU A 166 -6.04 6.90 9.00
C LEU A 166 -5.27 8.18 8.59
N LEU A 167 -5.85 9.37 8.74
CA LEU A 167 -5.26 10.62 8.28
C LEU A 167 -3.86 10.89 8.86
N GLY A 168 -3.64 10.60 10.14
CA GLY A 168 -2.34 10.78 10.79
C GLY A 168 -1.23 9.85 10.29
N TRP A 169 -1.61 8.79 9.56
CA TRP A 169 -0.72 7.76 9.02
C TRP A 169 -0.54 7.87 7.49
N LEU A 170 -1.29 8.78 6.84
CA LEU A 170 -1.19 9.05 5.42
C LEU A 170 -0.03 9.99 5.14
N ASP A 171 0.68 9.78 4.04
CA ASP A 171 1.62 10.75 3.52
C ASP A 171 0.89 12.00 2.96
N ARG A 172 1.61 13.11 2.82
CA ARG A 172 1.04 14.40 2.38
C ARG A 172 0.38 14.30 1.00
N ASP A 173 0.89 13.48 0.11
CA ASP A 173 0.35 13.32 -1.25
C ASP A 173 -0.98 12.55 -1.21
N SER A 174 -1.08 11.51 -0.38
CA SER A 174 -2.33 10.77 -0.16
C SER A 174 -3.40 11.61 0.55
N GLN A 175 -3.02 12.48 1.49
CA GLN A 175 -3.93 13.43 2.13
C GLN A 175 -4.53 14.41 1.13
N ARG A 176 -3.72 14.97 0.22
CA ARG A 176 -4.18 15.88 -0.85
C ARG A 176 -5.13 15.21 -1.83
N ALA A 177 -4.85 13.97 -2.24
CA ALA A 177 -5.71 13.22 -3.15
C ALA A 177 -7.10 12.94 -2.55
N LEU A 178 -7.19 12.72 -1.24
CA LEU A 178 -8.46 12.52 -0.54
C LEU A 178 -9.24 13.83 -0.35
N ALA A 179 -8.56 14.97 -0.19
CA ALA A 179 -9.18 16.28 -0.07
C ALA A 179 -9.80 16.78 -1.39
N SER A 180 -9.27 16.33 -2.54
CA SER A 180 -9.78 16.72 -3.88
C SER A 180 -10.91 15.81 -4.41
N SER A 181 -11.31 14.77 -3.65
CA SER A 181 -12.32 13.77 -4.05
C SER A 181 -13.62 13.87 -3.23
N GLY A 182 -13.81 14.98 -2.48
CA GLY A 182 -14.96 15.23 -1.60
C GLY A 182 -15.89 16.32 -2.11
#